data_a2bf2a4057e60a357e16066d2a8e3a77
#
_entry.id   a2bf2a4057e60a357e16066d2a8e3a77
#
_cell.length_a   1.000
_cell.length_b   1.000
_cell.length_c   1.000
_cell.angle_alpha   90.00
_cell.angle_beta   90.00
_cell.angle_gamma   90.00
#
_symmetry.space_group_name_H-M   'P 1'
#
loop_
_entity.id
_entity.type
_entity.pdbx_description
1 polymer ?
#
loop_
_entity_poly.entity_id
_entity_poly.type
_entity_poly.pdbx_seq_one_letter_code
_entity_poly.pdbx_strand_id
1 'polypeptide(L)'
;MTTFLKFFKGEKWQYAVLPKSPSPSGDFADTPMGAIGFATSGGHFYNHLANPDGSVAWYDEIQSLDLSMGHSDPSGTYHYHGVSHISYRFQNITHERI
;
A
#
# COMPACT_ATOMS: atom_id res chain seq x y z
N MET A 1 -0.37 9.42 -21.27
CA MET A 1 -0.81 8.03 -21.54
C MET A 1 -1.04 7.29 -20.25
N THR A 2 -1.96 6.35 -20.28
CA THR A 2 -2.30 5.53 -19.12
C THR A 2 -2.16 4.05 -19.44
N THR A 3 -2.08 3.23 -18.40
CA THR A 3 -2.12 1.78 -18.53
C THR A 3 -3.12 1.22 -17.55
N PHE A 4 -3.62 0.03 -17.84
CA PHE A 4 -4.49 -0.69 -16.92
C PHE A 4 -3.67 -1.70 -16.13
N LEU A 5 -3.96 -1.78 -14.84
CA LEU A 5 -3.43 -2.82 -14.00
C LEU A 5 -4.58 -3.69 -13.51
N LYS A 6 -4.48 -4.99 -13.77
CA LYS A 6 -5.45 -5.96 -13.31
C LYS A 6 -4.90 -6.65 -12.07
N PHE A 7 -5.67 -6.66 -11.01
CA PHE A 7 -5.27 -7.31 -9.76
C PHE A 7 -6.47 -8.00 -9.11
N PHE A 8 -6.18 -8.98 -8.27
CA PHE A 8 -7.20 -9.78 -7.60
C PHE A 8 -7.38 -9.26 -6.18
N LYS A 9 -8.62 -8.94 -5.83
CA LYS A 9 -8.94 -8.47 -4.49
C LYS A 9 -10.20 -9.17 -3.99
N GLY A 10 -10.06 -9.90 -2.90
CA GLY A 10 -11.13 -10.75 -2.42
C GLY A 10 -11.43 -11.84 -3.44
N GLU A 11 -12.67 -11.93 -3.87
CA GLU A 11 -13.10 -12.92 -4.85
C GLU A 11 -13.27 -12.35 -6.26
N LYS A 12 -12.80 -11.10 -6.47
CA LYS A 12 -13.03 -10.40 -7.73
C LYS A 12 -11.74 -9.83 -8.29
N TRP A 13 -11.65 -9.83 -9.61
CA TRP A 13 -10.64 -9.08 -10.31
C TRP A 13 -11.01 -7.60 -10.32
N GLN A 14 -10.03 -6.77 -10.08
CA GLN A 14 -10.16 -5.32 -10.10
C GLN A 14 -9.26 -4.73 -11.18
N TYR A 15 -9.57 -3.52 -11.57
CA TYR A 15 -8.75 -2.79 -12.54
C TYR A 15 -8.40 -1.43 -11.98
N ALA A 16 -7.17 -1.01 -12.20
CA ALA A 16 -6.71 0.33 -11.92
C ALA A 16 -6.16 0.95 -13.18
N VAL A 17 -6.43 2.22 -13.38
CA VAL A 17 -5.90 2.99 -14.50
C VAL A 17 -4.78 3.87 -13.96
N LEU A 18 -3.58 3.64 -14.45
CA LEU A 18 -2.39 4.31 -13.96
C LEU A 18 -1.71 5.07 -15.10
N PRO A 19 -1.10 6.22 -14.82
CA PRO A 19 -0.31 6.91 -15.85
C PRO A 19 0.95 6.10 -16.16
N LYS A 20 1.27 5.98 -17.44
CA LYS A 20 2.51 5.32 -17.84
C LYS A 20 3.73 6.15 -17.52
N SER A 21 3.58 7.46 -17.56
CA SER A 21 4.67 8.40 -17.26
C SER A 21 4.16 9.40 -16.23
N PRO A 22 4.22 9.04 -14.96
CA PRO A 22 3.73 9.92 -13.89
C PRO A 22 4.44 11.26 -13.91
N SER A 23 3.68 12.33 -13.72
CA SER A 23 4.21 13.67 -13.63
C SER A 23 3.78 14.28 -12.30
N PRO A 24 4.69 14.41 -11.32
CA PRO A 24 4.34 15.01 -10.05
C PRO A 24 3.87 16.44 -10.22
N SER A 25 2.87 16.83 -9.44
CA SER A 25 2.27 18.18 -9.55
C SER A 25 3.20 19.28 -9.04
N GLY A 26 4.15 18.92 -8.19
CA GLY A 26 4.97 19.92 -7.51
C GLY A 26 4.35 20.46 -6.23
N ASP A 27 3.10 20.16 -6.00
CA ASP A 27 2.41 20.53 -4.76
C ASP A 27 2.52 19.37 -3.78
N PHE A 28 2.88 19.70 -2.54
CA PHE A 28 3.04 18.70 -1.50
C PHE A 28 1.94 18.85 -0.46
N ALA A 29 1.36 17.75 -0.08
CA ALA A 29 0.32 17.71 0.94
C ALA A 29 0.44 16.40 1.72
N ASP A 30 -0.12 16.38 2.92
CA ASP A 30 -0.18 15.15 3.70
C ASP A 30 -1.09 14.15 2.99
N THR A 31 -0.71 12.88 3.08
CA THR A 31 -1.54 11.82 2.54
C THR A 31 -2.80 11.66 3.39
N PRO A 32 -3.95 11.36 2.77
CA PRO A 32 -5.17 11.13 3.53
C PRO A 32 -5.10 9.83 4.32
N MET A 33 -5.98 9.71 5.30
CA MET A 33 -6.22 8.42 5.94
C MET A 33 -6.92 7.48 4.97
N GLY A 34 -6.78 6.18 5.20
CA GLY A 34 -7.32 5.17 4.30
C GLY A 34 -6.37 4.83 3.17
N ALA A 35 -6.90 4.25 2.11
CA ALA A 35 -6.08 3.74 1.02
C ALA A 35 -5.45 4.87 0.21
N ILE A 36 -4.13 4.83 0.05
CA ILE A 36 -3.38 5.73 -0.82
C ILE A 36 -2.77 4.99 -2.01
N GLY A 37 -2.87 3.69 -2.02
CA GLY A 37 -2.35 2.85 -3.09
C GLY A 37 -2.78 1.41 -2.88
N PHE A 38 -2.27 0.53 -3.71
CA PHE A 38 -2.60 -0.89 -3.58
C PHE A 38 -1.42 -1.74 -4.06
N ALA A 39 -1.33 -2.93 -3.50
CA ALA A 39 -0.40 -3.94 -3.97
C ALA A 39 -1.03 -4.74 -5.11
N THR A 40 -0.21 -5.31 -5.98
CA THR A 40 -0.71 -6.15 -7.07
C THR A 40 -1.42 -7.41 -6.57
N SER A 41 -1.17 -7.79 -5.32
CA SER A 41 -1.90 -8.86 -4.64
C SER A 41 -3.33 -8.47 -4.23
N GLY A 42 -3.69 -7.19 -4.36
CA GLY A 42 -5.02 -6.69 -4.02
C GLY A 42 -5.12 -5.99 -2.67
N GLY A 43 -4.09 -6.05 -1.83
CA GLY A 43 -4.08 -5.35 -0.56
C GLY A 43 -3.90 -3.85 -0.74
N HIS A 44 -4.58 -3.06 0.07
CA HIS A 44 -4.43 -1.61 0.04
C HIS A 44 -3.20 -1.18 0.82
N PHE A 45 -2.56 -0.12 0.35
CA PHE A 45 -1.57 0.60 1.14
C PHE A 45 -2.22 1.80 1.80
N TYR A 46 -2.00 1.92 3.10
CA TYR A 46 -2.35 3.10 3.88
C TYR A 46 -1.08 3.89 4.15
N ASN A 47 -1.23 5.11 4.64
CA ASN A 47 -0.07 5.89 5.03
C ASN A 47 0.57 5.32 6.30
N HIS A 48 1.62 5.97 6.79
CA HIS A 48 2.38 5.51 7.95
C HIS A 48 1.68 5.75 9.29
N LEU A 49 0.56 6.44 9.29
CA LEU A 49 -0.12 6.83 10.52
C LEU A 49 -1.14 5.78 10.96
N ALA A 50 -1.21 5.57 12.26
CA ALA A 50 -2.27 4.75 12.86
C ALA A 50 -3.57 5.53 12.98
N ASN A 51 -3.48 6.82 13.30
CA ASN A 51 -4.62 7.70 13.50
C ASN A 51 -4.30 9.11 13.03
N PRO A 52 -5.32 9.94 12.82
CA PRO A 52 -5.10 11.33 12.39
C PRO A 52 -4.33 12.21 13.38
N ASP A 53 -4.17 11.74 14.61
CA ASP A 53 -3.47 12.49 15.67
C ASP A 53 -1.95 12.48 15.52
N GLY A 54 -1.42 11.82 14.50
CA GLY A 54 0.02 11.73 14.26
C GLY A 54 0.69 10.49 14.82
N SER A 55 -0.06 9.59 15.45
CA SER A 55 0.51 8.33 15.94
C SER A 55 0.94 7.47 14.73
N VAL A 56 2.11 6.84 14.87
CA VAL A 56 2.73 6.08 13.77
C VAL A 56 2.39 4.61 13.91
N ALA A 57 1.87 4.01 12.84
CA ALA A 57 1.32 2.67 12.87
C ALA A 57 2.33 1.62 13.35
N TRP A 58 3.55 1.66 12.86
CA TRP A 58 4.51 0.63 13.22
C TRP A 58 5.13 0.81 14.60
N TYR A 59 4.81 1.90 15.29
CA TYR A 59 5.05 2.03 16.73
C TYR A 59 3.84 1.58 17.54
N ASP A 60 2.68 2.10 17.19
CA ASP A 60 1.50 1.92 18.00
C ASP A 60 0.77 0.61 17.70
N GLU A 61 0.98 0.07 16.51
CA GLU A 61 0.30 -1.13 16.05
C GLU A 61 1.27 -2.28 15.76
N ILE A 62 2.52 -2.17 16.19
CA ILE A 62 3.57 -3.13 15.84
C ILE A 62 3.21 -4.58 16.18
N GLN A 63 2.48 -4.79 17.27
CA GLN A 63 2.10 -6.14 17.70
C GLN A 63 1.06 -6.79 16.79
N SER A 64 0.34 -6.00 16.03
CA SER A 64 -0.67 -6.49 15.10
C SER A 64 -0.18 -6.58 13.66
N LEU A 65 0.98 -5.98 13.36
CA LEU A 65 1.55 -6.03 12.01
C LEU A 65 2.24 -7.37 11.76
N ASP A 66 1.98 -7.95 10.61
CA ASP A 66 2.66 -9.16 10.19
C ASP A 66 4.03 -8.86 9.54
N LEU A 67 4.71 -9.91 9.05
CA LEU A 67 6.02 -9.75 8.43
C LEU A 67 5.97 -8.94 7.14
N SER A 68 4.80 -8.76 6.55
CA SER A 68 4.61 -7.95 5.35
C SER A 68 4.21 -6.52 5.67
N MET A 69 4.25 -6.12 6.94
CA MET A 69 3.85 -4.80 7.41
C MET A 69 2.36 -4.51 7.21
N GLY A 70 1.56 -5.57 7.28
CA GLY A 70 0.11 -5.48 7.09
C GLY A 70 -0.67 -6.01 8.27
N HIS A 71 -1.90 -5.60 8.37
CA HIS A 71 -2.88 -6.09 9.33
C HIS A 71 -4.28 -5.68 8.88
N SER A 72 -5.29 -6.16 9.60
CA SER A 72 -6.68 -5.78 9.34
C SER A 72 -7.09 -4.60 10.22
N ASP A 73 -7.91 -3.72 9.65
CA ASP A 73 -8.55 -2.67 10.42
C ASP A 73 -9.76 -3.23 11.18
N PRO A 74 -10.44 -2.41 12.02
CA PRO A 74 -11.60 -2.91 12.78
C PRO A 74 -12.75 -3.43 11.90
N SER A 75 -12.83 -3.03 10.65
CA SER A 75 -13.85 -3.54 9.72
C SER A 75 -13.42 -4.81 9.00
N GLY A 76 -12.22 -5.30 9.26
CA GLY A 76 -11.70 -6.51 8.64
C GLY A 76 -10.96 -6.28 7.33
N THR A 77 -10.70 -5.04 6.95
CA THR A 77 -9.98 -4.73 5.72
C THR A 77 -8.48 -4.85 5.95
N TYR A 78 -7.85 -5.80 5.26
CA TYR A 78 -6.41 -5.97 5.32
C TYR A 78 -5.72 -4.87 4.52
N HIS A 79 -4.68 -4.29 5.10
CA HIS A 79 -3.91 -3.22 4.46
C HIS A 79 -2.47 -3.21 4.97
N TYR A 80 -1.61 -2.52 4.23
CA TYR A 80 -0.20 -2.36 4.57
C TYR A 80 0.07 -0.93 5.00
N HIS A 81 1.02 -0.76 5.94
CA HIS A 81 1.53 0.56 6.35
C HIS A 81 2.95 0.81 5.85
N GLY A 82 3.49 -0.08 5.06
CA GLY A 82 4.83 0.05 4.52
C GLY A 82 5.20 -1.13 3.66
N VAL A 83 6.41 -1.10 3.13
CA VAL A 83 6.95 -2.20 2.33
C VAL A 83 7.91 -2.99 3.22
N SER A 84 7.62 -4.26 3.42
CA SER A 84 8.45 -5.10 4.26
C SER A 84 9.76 -5.45 3.57
N HIS A 85 10.75 -5.83 4.38
CA HIS A 85 12.01 -6.34 3.86
C HIS A 85 11.81 -7.55 2.94
N ILE A 86 10.87 -8.42 3.29
CA ILE A 86 10.56 -9.59 2.50
C ILE A 86 9.98 -9.20 1.14
N SER A 87 9.01 -8.30 1.12
CA SER A 87 8.40 -7.82 -0.11
C SER A 87 9.41 -7.12 -1.01
N TYR A 88 10.27 -6.29 -0.42
CA TYR A 88 11.31 -5.60 -1.16
C TYR A 88 12.27 -6.58 -1.82
N ARG A 89 12.72 -7.59 -1.08
CA ARG A 89 13.63 -8.60 -1.64
C ARG A 89 12.99 -9.39 -2.74
N PHE A 90 11.74 -9.77 -2.59
CA PHE A 90 11.01 -10.49 -3.63
C PHE A 90 10.91 -9.66 -4.92
N GLN A 91 10.59 -8.38 -4.81
CA GLN A 91 10.53 -7.49 -5.96
C GLN A 91 11.88 -7.35 -6.64
N ASN A 92 12.95 -7.22 -5.88
CA ASN A 92 14.29 -7.13 -6.44
C ASN A 92 14.71 -8.40 -7.17
N ILE A 93 14.26 -9.57 -6.70
CA ILE A 93 14.55 -10.84 -7.36
C ILE A 93 13.79 -10.94 -8.67
N THR A 94 12.52 -10.53 -8.69
CA THR A 94 11.66 -10.73 -9.87
C THR A 94 11.78 -9.62 -10.90
N HIS A 95 12.12 -8.40 -10.49
CA HIS A 95 12.13 -7.24 -11.37
C HIS A 95 13.47 -6.54 -11.42
N GLU A 96 14.45 -7.06 -10.72
CA GLU A 96 15.81 -6.52 -10.62
C GLU A 96 15.90 -5.18 -9.93
N ARG A 97 14.87 -4.35 -10.04
CA ARG A 97 14.77 -3.08 -9.35
C ARG A 97 13.34 -2.59 -9.36
N ILE A 98 13.08 -1.69 -8.49
CA ILE A 98 11.80 -1.04 -8.37
C ILE A 98 11.97 0.46 -8.66
#